data_92cf90b441402ca06f05b7befb7b0605
#
_entry.id   92cf90b441402ca06f05b7befb7b0605
#
_cell.length_a   1.000
_cell.length_b   1.000
_cell.length_c   1.000
_cell.angle_alpha   90.00
_cell.angle_beta   90.00
_cell.angle_gamma   90.00
#
_symmetry.space_group_name_H-M   'P 1'
#
loop_
_entity.id
_entity.type
_entity.pdbx_description
1 polymer ?
#
loop_
_entity_poly.entity_id
_entity_poly.type
_entity_poly.pdbx_seq_one_letter_code
_entity_poly.pdbx_strand_id
1 'polypeptide(L)'
;MSWQQRIDRALDERRAAEAFRRRLPVTHGAGRWLEREGERWLNFSSNDYLGLSQHPAIIAAWQQGATRYGVGAGGSGHVSGYSEAHRALEEALADWLGYPRALLFISGFAANQALIAALVEKDDRIVADRLSHASLLEAASLSPAQLRRFTHNDPQQLAQLLAKPLAGEQLAVTEGIFSMDGDSAPLAAIHAATQAAGAVLLVDDAHGVGVVGDEGRGSCAAQAVRPELLVVTFGKAFGVSGAAVLCDEAMADYLLQFARHLIYSTAMPPAQAVALSAALGIIRRDEGQQRRDILAARIRQFREGMGEVSLGLTDSVSAIQPLIVGDNARALNLACRLRDAGCWATAIRPPTVPVGSARLRLTLTAAHHTEDINRLLEVLHGHSE
;
A
#
# COMPACT_ATOMS: atom_id res chain seq x y z
N MET A 1 -17.85 -6.59 33.83
CA MET A 1 -16.83 -7.40 33.17
C MET A 1 -15.49 -6.66 33.31
N SER A 2 -14.49 -7.31 33.90
CA SER A 2 -13.16 -6.72 34.05
C SER A 2 -12.41 -6.61 32.72
N TRP A 3 -11.33 -5.81 32.66
CA TRP A 3 -10.46 -5.75 31.50
C TRP A 3 -9.91 -7.14 31.13
N GLN A 4 -9.48 -7.93 32.16
CA GLN A 4 -8.96 -9.28 31.93
C GLN A 4 -9.99 -10.18 31.27
N GLN A 5 -11.23 -10.21 31.77
CA GLN A 5 -12.31 -11.02 31.20
C GLN A 5 -12.64 -10.63 29.74
N ARG A 6 -12.54 -9.32 29.40
CA ARG A 6 -12.74 -8.84 28.01
C ARG A 6 -11.61 -9.29 27.09
N ILE A 7 -10.36 -9.21 27.57
CA ILE A 7 -9.16 -9.63 26.83
C ILE A 7 -9.21 -11.14 26.56
N ASP A 8 -9.42 -11.94 27.62
CA ASP A 8 -9.43 -13.41 27.53
C ASP A 8 -10.51 -13.87 26.54
N ARG A 9 -11.73 -13.35 26.65
CA ARG A 9 -12.81 -13.66 25.72
C ARG A 9 -12.44 -13.33 24.27
N ALA A 10 -11.93 -12.13 24.01
CA ALA A 10 -11.56 -11.70 22.65
C ALA A 10 -10.44 -12.58 22.06
N LEU A 11 -9.48 -13.00 22.87
CA LEU A 11 -8.41 -13.89 22.43
C LEU A 11 -8.91 -15.32 22.17
N ASP A 12 -9.82 -15.83 22.99
CA ASP A 12 -10.41 -17.16 22.79
C ASP A 12 -11.31 -17.19 21.54
N GLU A 13 -12.10 -16.15 21.30
CA GLU A 13 -12.87 -15.98 20.06
C GLU A 13 -11.95 -16.01 18.83
N ARG A 14 -10.78 -15.33 18.88
CA ARG A 14 -9.79 -15.35 17.80
C ARG A 14 -9.18 -16.72 17.57
N ARG A 15 -8.89 -17.48 18.64
CA ARG A 15 -8.37 -18.84 18.53
C ARG A 15 -9.40 -19.79 17.96
N ALA A 16 -10.64 -19.73 18.44
CA ALA A 16 -11.74 -20.58 17.96
C ALA A 16 -12.06 -20.32 16.49
N ALA A 17 -11.91 -19.08 16.00
CA ALA A 17 -12.12 -18.72 14.60
C ALA A 17 -10.90 -18.95 13.70
N GLU A 18 -9.82 -19.57 14.19
CA GLU A 18 -8.53 -19.73 13.48
C GLU A 18 -7.98 -18.38 12.93
N ALA A 19 -8.32 -17.29 13.62
CA ALA A 19 -7.97 -15.92 13.25
C ALA A 19 -6.86 -15.32 14.15
N PHE A 20 -6.24 -16.14 15.00
CA PHE A 20 -5.17 -15.68 15.89
C PHE A 20 -3.90 -15.40 15.11
N ARG A 21 -3.37 -14.18 15.24
CA ARG A 21 -2.19 -13.72 14.52
C ARG A 21 -0.94 -13.87 15.37
N ARG A 22 0.17 -14.27 14.73
CA ARG A 22 1.49 -14.33 15.37
C ARG A 22 2.50 -13.60 14.49
N ARG A 23 3.47 -12.94 15.09
CA ARG A 23 4.66 -12.42 14.39
C ARG A 23 5.75 -13.48 14.44
N LEU A 24 6.33 -13.77 13.30
CA LEU A 24 7.45 -14.72 13.15
C LEU A 24 8.72 -13.91 12.88
N PRO A 25 9.75 -13.98 13.74
CA PRO A 25 11.02 -13.32 13.49
C PRO A 25 11.69 -13.97 12.27
N VAL A 26 12.20 -13.15 11.38
CA VAL A 26 12.95 -13.59 10.19
C VAL A 26 14.34 -12.98 10.22
N THR A 27 15.33 -13.71 9.68
CA THR A 27 16.69 -13.19 9.49
C THR A 27 16.71 -12.21 8.31
N HIS A 28 16.04 -12.60 7.21
CA HIS A 28 15.78 -11.76 6.04
C HIS A 28 14.35 -11.97 5.57
N GLY A 29 13.61 -10.88 5.35
CA GLY A 29 12.18 -10.95 5.00
C GLY A 29 11.75 -10.06 3.85
N ALA A 30 12.62 -9.15 3.39
CA ALA A 30 12.40 -8.36 2.18
C ALA A 30 13.13 -8.98 0.98
N GLY A 31 12.63 -8.73 -0.23
CA GLY A 31 13.24 -9.25 -1.44
C GLY A 31 12.86 -10.69 -1.79
N ARG A 32 13.66 -11.30 -2.67
CA ARG A 32 13.40 -12.62 -3.29
C ARG A 32 13.32 -13.77 -2.29
N TRP A 33 14.12 -13.70 -1.22
CA TRP A 33 14.25 -14.77 -0.24
C TRP A 33 13.76 -14.34 1.14
N LEU A 34 13.09 -15.26 1.81
CA LEU A 34 12.80 -15.17 3.24
C LEU A 34 13.64 -16.22 3.96
N GLU A 35 14.35 -15.81 5.00
CA GLU A 35 15.21 -16.68 5.81
C GLU A 35 14.79 -16.62 7.28
N ARG A 36 14.66 -17.81 7.89
CA ARG A 36 14.27 -17.97 9.28
C ARG A 36 14.81 -19.29 9.83
N GLU A 37 15.41 -19.25 11.03
CA GLU A 37 15.86 -20.45 11.74
C GLU A 37 16.80 -21.34 10.90
N GLY A 38 17.59 -20.73 10.00
CA GLY A 38 18.52 -21.45 9.12
C GLY A 38 17.90 -22.03 7.85
N GLU A 39 16.60 -21.91 7.68
CA GLU A 39 15.88 -22.31 6.46
C GLU A 39 15.61 -21.12 5.56
N ARG A 40 15.40 -21.39 4.27
CA ARG A 40 15.23 -20.37 3.22
C ARG A 40 14.12 -20.74 2.26
N TRP A 41 13.27 -19.75 1.95
CA TRP A 41 12.13 -19.90 1.03
C TRP A 41 12.13 -18.82 -0.04
N LEU A 42 11.63 -19.14 -1.22
CA LEU A 42 11.23 -18.13 -2.22
C LEU A 42 10.08 -17.30 -1.63
N ASN A 43 10.23 -16.00 -1.61
CA ASN A 43 9.34 -15.10 -0.88
C ASN A 43 8.24 -14.51 -1.77
N PHE A 44 7.07 -15.11 -1.76
CA PHE A 44 5.88 -14.61 -2.46
C PHE A 44 4.96 -13.78 -1.55
N SER A 45 5.49 -13.15 -0.49
CA SER A 45 4.75 -12.29 0.43
C SER A 45 5.36 -10.90 0.60
N SER A 46 6.46 -10.59 -0.10
CA SER A 46 7.11 -9.28 -0.04
C SER A 46 6.40 -8.26 -0.91
N ASN A 47 6.20 -7.05 -0.38
CA ASN A 47 5.72 -5.91 -1.16
C ASN A 47 6.86 -5.10 -1.83
N ASP A 48 8.10 -5.56 -1.76
CA ASP A 48 9.26 -4.96 -2.42
C ASP A 48 9.21 -5.21 -3.95
N TYR A 49 8.21 -4.62 -4.61
CA TYR A 49 7.83 -4.94 -5.99
C TYR A 49 8.95 -4.79 -7.01
N LEU A 50 9.82 -3.82 -6.82
CA LEU A 50 10.98 -3.58 -7.70
C LEU A 50 12.28 -4.22 -7.20
N GLY A 51 12.27 -4.88 -6.02
CA GLY A 51 13.45 -5.47 -5.43
C GLY A 51 14.49 -4.44 -4.98
N LEU A 52 14.06 -3.26 -4.56
CA LEU A 52 14.94 -2.15 -4.20
C LEU A 52 15.41 -2.18 -2.75
N SER A 53 14.78 -2.95 -1.86
CA SER A 53 15.14 -3.00 -0.44
C SER A 53 16.57 -3.48 -0.16
N GLN A 54 17.16 -4.20 -1.12
CA GLN A 54 18.54 -4.71 -1.04
C GLN A 54 19.47 -4.01 -2.05
N HIS A 55 19.04 -2.90 -2.64
CA HIS A 55 19.81 -2.24 -3.69
C HIS A 55 21.06 -1.55 -3.12
N PRO A 56 22.28 -1.86 -3.63
CA PRO A 56 23.53 -1.35 -3.04
C PRO A 56 23.61 0.17 -2.97
N ALA A 57 23.13 0.87 -4.00
CA ALA A 57 23.15 2.34 -4.04
C ALA A 57 22.21 2.96 -2.98
N ILE A 58 21.07 2.32 -2.67
CA ILE A 58 20.14 2.80 -1.65
C ILE A 58 20.73 2.55 -0.25
N ILE A 59 21.34 1.38 -0.03
CA ILE A 59 22.04 1.05 1.21
C ILE A 59 23.19 2.05 1.44
N ALA A 60 24.01 2.32 0.42
CA ALA A 60 25.10 3.29 0.49
C ALA A 60 24.58 4.71 0.78
N ALA A 61 23.48 5.12 0.15
CA ALA A 61 22.85 6.42 0.41
C ALA A 61 22.33 6.54 1.85
N TRP A 62 21.75 5.47 2.39
CA TRP A 62 21.37 5.42 3.81
C TRP A 62 22.57 5.58 4.75
N GLN A 63 23.65 4.84 4.50
CA GLN A 63 24.89 4.94 5.28
C GLN A 63 25.49 6.32 5.23
N GLN A 64 25.57 6.94 4.07
CA GLN A 64 26.03 8.32 3.89
C GLN A 64 25.15 9.34 4.63
N GLY A 65 23.83 9.16 4.51
CA GLY A 65 22.87 9.98 5.24
C GLY A 65 23.02 9.87 6.76
N ALA A 66 23.21 8.66 7.29
CA ALA A 66 23.45 8.42 8.70
C ALA A 66 24.78 9.04 9.18
N THR A 67 25.83 8.96 8.37
CA THR A 67 27.11 9.59 8.65
C THR A 67 27.00 11.13 8.72
N ARG A 68 26.20 11.74 7.82
CA ARG A 68 26.04 13.19 7.74
C ARG A 68 25.08 13.76 8.78
N TYR A 69 23.95 13.11 9.01
CA TYR A 69 22.83 13.66 9.79
C TYR A 69 22.62 12.95 11.13
N GLY A 70 23.29 11.83 11.39
CA GLY A 70 22.99 10.98 12.52
C GLY A 70 21.85 9.99 12.20
N VAL A 71 21.38 9.27 13.25
CA VAL A 71 20.41 8.17 13.11
C VAL A 71 18.95 8.57 13.31
N GLY A 72 18.69 9.79 13.76
CA GLY A 72 17.33 10.27 14.02
C GLY A 72 17.16 11.75 13.74
N ALA A 73 15.91 12.22 13.65
CA ALA A 73 15.59 13.61 13.35
C ALA A 73 15.63 14.55 14.58
N GLY A 74 15.57 14.00 15.79
CA GLY A 74 15.62 14.77 17.04
C GLY A 74 14.34 15.49 17.45
N GLY A 75 13.30 15.49 16.60
CA GLY A 75 12.01 16.13 16.86
C GLY A 75 11.06 16.04 15.67
N SER A 76 9.89 16.66 15.81
CA SER A 76 8.98 16.82 14.66
C SER A 76 9.52 17.86 13.67
N GLY A 77 8.99 17.84 12.46
CA GLY A 77 9.37 18.78 11.41
C GLY A 77 9.08 20.24 11.77
N HIS A 78 8.14 20.48 12.67
CA HIS A 78 7.78 21.84 13.14
C HIS A 78 8.72 22.39 14.23
N VAL A 79 9.59 21.55 14.79
CA VAL A 79 10.55 21.95 15.82
C VAL A 79 11.97 21.96 15.25
N SER A 80 12.60 20.79 15.14
CA SER A 80 13.98 20.66 14.67
C SER A 80 14.21 19.47 13.73
N GLY A 81 13.17 18.68 13.44
CA GLY A 81 13.28 17.44 12.69
C GLY A 81 13.25 17.57 11.17
N TYR A 82 12.98 18.75 10.62
CA TYR A 82 12.93 18.99 9.18
C TYR A 82 14.28 19.45 8.64
N SER A 83 14.97 18.59 7.90
CA SER A 83 16.29 18.85 7.35
C SER A 83 16.25 19.16 5.85
N GLU A 84 17.40 19.57 5.30
CA GLU A 84 17.57 19.77 3.85
C GLU A 84 17.28 18.48 3.06
N ALA A 85 17.57 17.30 3.63
CA ALA A 85 17.27 16.02 2.98
C ALA A 85 15.77 15.79 2.83
N HIS A 86 14.97 16.16 3.83
CA HIS A 86 13.51 16.09 3.75
C HIS A 86 12.98 17.04 2.67
N ARG A 87 13.42 18.30 2.69
CA ARG A 87 13.01 19.30 1.70
C ARG A 87 13.34 18.85 0.28
N ALA A 88 14.56 18.40 0.04
CA ALA A 88 14.99 17.94 -1.29
C ALA A 88 14.16 16.75 -1.80
N LEU A 89 13.78 15.83 -0.90
CA LEU A 89 12.91 14.72 -1.25
C LEU A 89 11.48 15.19 -1.57
N GLU A 90 10.92 16.10 -0.77
CA GLU A 90 9.59 16.67 -1.01
C GLU A 90 9.53 17.40 -2.37
N GLU A 91 10.52 18.24 -2.67
CA GLU A 91 10.64 18.93 -3.95
C GLU A 91 10.76 17.96 -5.13
N ALA A 92 11.57 16.90 -5.00
CA ALA A 92 11.76 15.90 -6.03
C ALA A 92 10.49 15.04 -6.27
N LEU A 93 9.74 14.70 -5.22
CA LEU A 93 8.47 13.99 -5.33
C LEU A 93 7.39 14.85 -5.98
N ALA A 94 7.30 16.11 -5.58
CA ALA A 94 6.37 17.09 -6.17
C ALA A 94 6.63 17.28 -7.66
N ASP A 95 7.89 17.48 -8.06
CA ASP A 95 8.31 17.57 -9.46
C ASP A 95 7.94 16.31 -10.26
N TRP A 96 8.32 15.14 -9.74
CA TRP A 96 8.07 13.86 -10.42
C TRP A 96 6.59 13.57 -10.65
N LEU A 97 5.75 13.83 -9.64
CA LEU A 97 4.31 13.53 -9.69
C LEU A 97 3.45 14.68 -10.22
N GLY A 98 4.06 15.84 -10.49
CA GLY A 98 3.40 16.99 -11.10
C GLY A 98 2.48 17.75 -10.14
N TYR A 99 2.87 17.86 -8.88
CA TYR A 99 2.16 18.63 -7.85
C TYR A 99 2.98 19.84 -7.38
N PRO A 100 2.34 20.92 -6.90
CA PRO A 100 3.05 22.04 -6.28
C PRO A 100 3.80 21.64 -5.01
N ARG A 101 3.23 20.75 -4.20
CA ARG A 101 3.78 20.39 -2.89
C ARG A 101 3.72 18.88 -2.64
N ALA A 102 4.69 18.42 -1.86
CA ALA A 102 4.70 17.12 -1.20
C ALA A 102 5.01 17.30 0.28
N LEU A 103 4.35 16.54 1.15
CA LEU A 103 4.58 16.53 2.60
C LEU A 103 4.91 15.11 3.05
N LEU A 104 6.04 14.92 3.71
CA LEU A 104 6.50 13.63 4.18
C LEU A 104 5.80 13.19 5.48
N PHE A 105 5.44 11.92 5.55
CA PHE A 105 4.86 11.25 6.71
C PHE A 105 5.65 10.00 7.08
N ILE A 106 5.59 9.58 8.34
CA ILE A 106 6.28 8.39 8.82
C ILE A 106 5.72 7.08 8.25
N SER A 107 4.48 7.06 7.79
CA SER A 107 3.82 5.93 7.14
C SER A 107 2.58 6.37 6.38
N GLY A 108 2.10 5.54 5.42
CA GLY A 108 0.82 5.74 4.74
C GLY A 108 -0.36 5.73 5.71
N PHE A 109 -0.31 4.90 6.74
CA PHE A 109 -1.34 4.86 7.77
C PHE A 109 -1.48 6.23 8.47
N ALA A 110 -0.35 6.80 8.90
CA ALA A 110 -0.31 8.13 9.53
C ALA A 110 -0.77 9.24 8.56
N ALA A 111 -0.38 9.16 7.29
CA ALA A 111 -0.81 10.12 6.26
C ALA A 111 -2.34 10.10 6.09
N ASN A 112 -2.92 8.93 5.87
CA ASN A 112 -4.37 8.77 5.68
C ASN A 112 -5.18 9.24 6.90
N GLN A 113 -4.74 8.88 8.12
CA GLN A 113 -5.37 9.37 9.35
C GLN A 113 -5.26 10.89 9.50
N ALA A 114 -4.09 11.45 9.23
CA ALA A 114 -3.85 12.88 9.34
C ALA A 114 -4.72 13.69 8.39
N LEU A 115 -4.82 13.25 7.12
CA LEU A 115 -5.63 13.90 6.10
C LEU A 115 -7.10 13.95 6.49
N ILE A 116 -7.68 12.81 6.78
CA ILE A 116 -9.10 12.71 7.11
C ILE A 116 -9.41 13.48 8.40
N ALA A 117 -8.58 13.32 9.45
CA ALA A 117 -8.80 14.01 10.71
C ALA A 117 -8.63 15.53 10.63
N ALA A 118 -7.80 16.03 9.72
CA ALA A 118 -7.58 17.47 9.56
C ALA A 118 -8.63 18.14 8.68
N LEU A 119 -9.19 17.43 7.70
CA LEU A 119 -10.01 18.03 6.66
C LEU A 119 -11.51 18.01 6.94
N VAL A 120 -12.02 16.95 7.60
CA VAL A 120 -13.47 16.77 7.67
C VAL A 120 -14.06 17.26 8.98
N GLU A 121 -15.23 17.85 8.87
CA GLU A 121 -16.03 18.36 9.98
C GLU A 121 -17.35 17.58 10.12
N LYS A 122 -18.16 17.92 11.13
CA LYS A 122 -19.37 17.19 11.51
C LYS A 122 -20.43 17.10 10.39
N ASP A 123 -20.57 18.16 9.61
CA ASP A 123 -21.61 18.26 8.58
C ASP A 123 -21.13 17.78 7.20
N ASP A 124 -19.90 17.26 7.14
CA ASP A 124 -19.29 16.74 5.94
C ASP A 124 -19.66 15.28 5.68
N ARG A 125 -19.38 14.82 4.46
CA ARG A 125 -19.56 13.44 4.05
C ARG A 125 -18.27 12.87 3.47
N ILE A 126 -17.88 11.68 3.95
CA ILE A 126 -16.86 10.84 3.31
C ILE A 126 -17.58 9.74 2.52
N VAL A 127 -17.24 9.62 1.24
CA VAL A 127 -17.76 8.56 0.36
C VAL A 127 -16.57 7.69 -0.07
N ALA A 128 -16.40 6.55 0.60
CA ALA A 128 -15.24 5.67 0.41
C ALA A 128 -15.61 4.40 -0.35
N ASP A 129 -14.69 3.92 -1.20
CA ASP A 129 -14.79 2.56 -1.74
C ASP A 129 -14.85 1.56 -0.57
N ARG A 130 -15.76 0.61 -0.64
CA ARG A 130 -15.99 -0.36 0.45
C ARG A 130 -14.77 -1.22 0.76
N LEU A 131 -13.83 -1.38 -0.19
CA LEU A 131 -12.60 -2.15 -0.04
C LEU A 131 -11.37 -1.27 0.22
N SER A 132 -11.55 0.04 0.46
CA SER A 132 -10.45 0.93 0.85
C SER A 132 -9.68 0.38 2.05
N HIS A 133 -8.38 0.67 2.08
CA HIS A 133 -7.47 0.20 3.13
C HIS A 133 -7.95 0.57 4.54
N ALA A 134 -7.63 -0.27 5.51
CA ALA A 134 -8.04 -0.10 6.90
C ALA A 134 -7.72 1.28 7.47
N SER A 135 -6.58 1.89 7.07
CA SER A 135 -6.20 3.23 7.53
C SER A 135 -7.19 4.32 7.11
N LEU A 136 -7.74 4.22 5.90
CA LEU A 136 -8.74 5.14 5.36
C LEU A 136 -10.11 4.94 6.04
N LEU A 137 -10.55 3.68 6.11
CA LEU A 137 -11.86 3.35 6.70
C LEU A 137 -11.89 3.60 8.21
N GLU A 138 -10.80 3.33 8.92
CA GLU A 138 -10.68 3.62 10.35
C GLU A 138 -10.71 5.13 10.60
N ALA A 139 -9.90 5.90 9.88
CA ALA A 139 -9.89 7.36 10.00
C ALA A 139 -11.26 7.96 9.69
N ALA A 140 -11.92 7.48 8.64
CA ALA A 140 -13.28 7.92 8.29
C ALA A 140 -14.31 7.56 9.37
N SER A 141 -14.21 6.37 9.97
CA SER A 141 -15.12 5.92 11.02
C SER A 141 -14.93 6.68 12.34
N LEU A 142 -13.72 7.13 12.63
CA LEU A 142 -13.39 7.91 13.83
C LEU A 142 -13.61 9.41 13.65
N SER A 143 -13.82 9.87 12.41
CA SER A 143 -14.08 11.28 12.11
C SER A 143 -15.50 11.69 12.51
N PRO A 144 -15.76 13.00 12.67
CA PRO A 144 -17.12 13.51 12.93
C PRO A 144 -18.02 13.47 11.70
N ALA A 145 -17.47 13.26 10.49
CA ALA A 145 -18.21 13.29 9.23
C ALA A 145 -19.08 12.05 9.02
N GLN A 146 -20.07 12.16 8.14
CA GLN A 146 -20.90 11.04 7.75
C GLN A 146 -20.16 10.13 6.78
N LEU A 147 -19.79 8.91 7.20
CA LEU A 147 -19.22 7.89 6.31
C LEU A 147 -20.31 7.19 5.50
N ARG A 148 -20.16 7.17 4.17
CA ARG A 148 -20.87 6.33 3.22
C ARG A 148 -19.87 5.48 2.46
N ARG A 149 -20.25 4.24 2.13
CA ARG A 149 -19.42 3.33 1.33
C ARG A 149 -20.11 3.05 0.00
N PHE A 150 -19.40 3.21 -1.09
CA PHE A 150 -19.88 2.79 -2.40
C PHE A 150 -19.38 1.39 -2.77
N THR A 151 -20.11 0.72 -3.64
CA THR A 151 -19.74 -0.60 -4.16
C THR A 151 -18.38 -0.50 -4.85
N HIS A 152 -17.53 -1.48 -4.58
CA HIS A 152 -16.17 -1.51 -5.07
C HIS A 152 -16.08 -1.22 -6.57
N ASN A 153 -15.24 -0.24 -6.92
CA ASN A 153 -14.99 0.21 -8.28
C ASN A 153 -16.25 0.64 -9.08
N ASP A 154 -17.30 1.11 -8.39
CA ASP A 154 -18.54 1.54 -9.02
C ASP A 154 -18.69 3.10 -9.01
N PRO A 155 -18.23 3.79 -10.07
CA PRO A 155 -18.33 5.24 -10.17
C PRO A 155 -19.78 5.75 -10.29
N GLN A 156 -20.72 4.91 -10.74
CA GLN A 156 -22.12 5.29 -10.84
C GLN A 156 -22.75 5.38 -9.45
N GLN A 157 -22.50 4.39 -8.58
CA GLN A 157 -22.95 4.45 -7.20
C GLN A 157 -22.25 5.58 -6.41
N LEU A 158 -20.96 5.82 -6.66
CA LEU A 158 -20.26 6.99 -6.11
C LEU A 158 -20.99 8.28 -6.48
N ALA A 159 -21.31 8.50 -7.76
CA ALA A 159 -22.03 9.68 -8.22
C ALA A 159 -23.42 9.82 -7.57
N GLN A 160 -24.16 8.72 -7.41
CA GLN A 160 -25.45 8.71 -6.73
C GLN A 160 -25.34 9.11 -5.25
N LEU A 161 -24.29 8.68 -4.56
CA LEU A 161 -24.06 9.05 -3.16
C LEU A 161 -23.64 10.51 -3.02
N LEU A 162 -22.79 11.00 -3.93
CA LEU A 162 -22.34 12.39 -3.96
C LEU A 162 -23.48 13.37 -4.30
N ALA A 163 -24.46 12.95 -5.11
CA ALA A 163 -25.60 13.77 -5.49
C ALA A 163 -26.64 13.99 -4.36
N LYS A 164 -26.53 13.25 -3.25
CA LYS A 164 -27.49 13.43 -2.13
C LYS A 164 -27.25 14.77 -1.44
N PRO A 165 -28.32 15.47 -1.02
CA PRO A 165 -28.21 16.76 -0.33
C PRO A 165 -27.26 16.69 0.87
N LEU A 166 -26.46 17.73 1.03
CA LEU A 166 -25.51 17.88 2.13
C LEU A 166 -25.32 19.37 2.45
N ALA A 167 -25.12 19.69 3.73
CA ALA A 167 -24.83 21.06 4.15
C ALA A 167 -23.32 21.38 4.13
N GLY A 168 -22.48 20.37 4.32
CA GLY A 168 -21.02 20.48 4.35
C GLY A 168 -20.35 20.07 3.04
N GLU A 169 -19.06 19.79 3.13
CA GLU A 169 -18.21 19.38 2.02
C GLU A 169 -18.15 17.85 1.85
N GLN A 170 -17.64 17.39 0.72
CA GLN A 170 -17.54 15.97 0.40
C GLN A 170 -16.11 15.54 0.09
N LEU A 171 -15.70 14.44 0.70
CA LEU A 171 -14.43 13.76 0.43
C LEU A 171 -14.72 12.37 -0.15
N ALA A 172 -14.37 12.15 -1.40
CA ALA A 172 -14.37 10.83 -2.01
C ALA A 172 -13.00 10.15 -1.77
N VAL A 173 -13.02 8.85 -1.46
CA VAL A 173 -11.81 8.10 -1.10
C VAL A 173 -11.77 6.79 -1.87
N THR A 174 -10.62 6.52 -2.52
CA THR A 174 -10.34 5.26 -3.21
C THR A 174 -8.85 4.94 -3.19
N GLU A 175 -8.48 3.78 -3.75
CA GLU A 175 -7.09 3.39 -3.97
C GLU A 175 -6.77 3.33 -5.48
N GLY A 176 -5.50 3.43 -5.83
CA GLY A 176 -5.05 3.19 -7.21
C GLY A 176 -5.10 1.71 -7.57
N ILE A 177 -4.50 0.88 -6.70
CA ILE A 177 -4.55 -0.59 -6.72
C ILE A 177 -4.91 -1.07 -5.33
N PHE A 178 -5.89 -1.96 -5.23
CA PHE A 178 -6.40 -2.47 -3.96
C PHE A 178 -5.50 -3.57 -3.39
N SER A 179 -5.16 -3.44 -2.12
CA SER A 179 -4.12 -4.24 -1.46
C SER A 179 -4.43 -5.74 -1.35
N MET A 180 -5.70 -6.13 -1.27
CA MET A 180 -6.13 -7.53 -1.06
C MET A 180 -6.65 -8.19 -2.32
N ASP A 181 -7.08 -7.43 -3.32
CA ASP A 181 -7.68 -7.93 -4.56
C ASP A 181 -6.75 -7.73 -5.77
N GLY A 182 -5.81 -6.78 -5.69
CA GLY A 182 -4.81 -6.51 -6.72
C GLY A 182 -5.37 -5.80 -7.96
N ASP A 183 -6.66 -5.51 -7.98
CA ASP A 183 -7.33 -4.82 -9.07
C ASP A 183 -7.16 -3.30 -8.99
N SER A 184 -7.38 -2.64 -10.11
CA SER A 184 -7.20 -1.19 -10.25
C SER A 184 -8.54 -0.47 -10.24
N ALA A 185 -8.58 0.70 -9.60
CA ALA A 185 -9.75 1.55 -9.67
C ALA A 185 -9.91 2.20 -11.05
N PRO A 186 -11.15 2.41 -11.53
CA PRO A 186 -11.45 3.21 -12.72
C PRO A 186 -11.33 4.70 -12.39
N LEU A 187 -10.10 5.19 -12.15
CA LEU A 187 -9.83 6.52 -11.60
C LEU A 187 -10.36 7.64 -12.48
N ALA A 188 -10.33 7.49 -13.80
CA ALA A 188 -10.86 8.51 -14.73
C ALA A 188 -12.37 8.72 -14.50
N ALA A 189 -13.14 7.64 -14.36
CA ALA A 189 -14.59 7.72 -14.11
C ALA A 189 -14.90 8.20 -12.68
N ILE A 190 -14.12 7.76 -11.69
CA ILE A 190 -14.25 8.21 -10.30
C ILE A 190 -13.96 9.72 -10.20
N HIS A 191 -12.87 10.18 -10.81
CA HIS A 191 -12.51 11.60 -10.84
C HIS A 191 -13.58 12.45 -11.54
N ALA A 192 -14.11 11.98 -12.67
CA ALA A 192 -15.20 12.68 -13.36
C ALA A 192 -16.45 12.81 -12.46
N ALA A 193 -16.81 11.78 -11.71
CA ALA A 193 -17.92 11.80 -10.77
C ALA A 193 -17.69 12.79 -9.61
N THR A 194 -16.47 12.85 -9.06
CA THR A 194 -16.10 13.78 -7.98
C THR A 194 -16.09 15.22 -8.47
N GLN A 195 -15.52 15.48 -9.64
CA GLN A 195 -15.50 16.83 -10.24
C GLN A 195 -16.92 17.35 -10.52
N ALA A 196 -17.80 16.49 -11.05
CA ALA A 196 -19.21 16.85 -11.32
C ALA A 196 -19.98 17.21 -10.03
N ALA A 197 -19.61 16.64 -8.90
CA ALA A 197 -20.22 16.89 -7.59
C ALA A 197 -19.51 18.01 -6.78
N GLY A 198 -18.41 18.57 -7.27
CA GLY A 198 -17.58 19.51 -6.52
C GLY A 198 -16.91 18.89 -5.29
N ALA A 199 -16.72 17.59 -5.27
CA ALA A 199 -16.10 16.85 -4.17
C ALA A 199 -14.57 16.78 -4.32
N VAL A 200 -13.86 16.75 -3.20
CA VAL A 200 -12.41 16.47 -3.16
C VAL A 200 -12.19 14.96 -3.33
N LEU A 201 -11.22 14.59 -4.16
CA LEU A 201 -10.81 13.20 -4.34
C LEU A 201 -9.47 12.93 -3.64
N LEU A 202 -9.46 11.94 -2.74
CA LEU A 202 -8.27 11.35 -2.15
C LEU A 202 -8.03 9.98 -2.79
N VAL A 203 -6.85 9.79 -3.36
CA VAL A 203 -6.39 8.50 -3.88
C VAL A 203 -5.16 8.04 -3.09
N ASP A 204 -5.24 6.85 -2.50
CA ASP A 204 -4.07 6.13 -1.97
C ASP A 204 -3.49 5.24 -3.06
N ASP A 205 -2.33 5.61 -3.57
CA ASP A 205 -1.64 4.87 -4.63
C ASP A 205 -0.41 4.09 -4.11
N ALA A 206 -0.50 3.59 -2.90
CA ALA A 206 0.56 2.84 -2.25
C ALA A 206 1.09 1.65 -3.06
N HIS A 207 0.25 1.01 -3.86
CA HIS A 207 0.57 -0.16 -4.67
C HIS A 207 0.83 0.16 -6.15
N GLY A 208 0.50 1.35 -6.62
CA GLY A 208 0.73 1.78 -7.99
C GLY A 208 1.99 2.61 -8.18
N VAL A 209 2.31 3.48 -7.21
CA VAL A 209 3.49 4.34 -7.28
C VAL A 209 4.78 3.53 -7.40
N GLY A 210 5.67 3.93 -8.31
CA GLY A 210 6.91 3.24 -8.64
C GLY A 210 6.74 2.09 -9.66
N VAL A 211 5.52 1.53 -9.78
CA VAL A 211 5.25 0.32 -10.58
C VAL A 211 4.46 0.60 -11.84
N VAL A 212 3.44 1.46 -11.75
CA VAL A 212 2.49 1.72 -12.84
C VAL A 212 2.80 3.05 -13.51
N GLY A 213 2.54 3.11 -14.81
CA GLY A 213 2.66 4.34 -15.59
C GLY A 213 4.09 4.66 -16.01
N ASP A 214 4.20 5.69 -16.83
CA ASP A 214 5.47 6.22 -17.32
C ASP A 214 6.33 6.73 -16.15
N GLU A 215 7.63 6.44 -16.19
CA GLU A 215 8.56 6.68 -15.07
C GLU A 215 8.09 6.12 -13.70
N GLY A 216 7.09 5.22 -13.67
CA GLY A 216 6.52 4.70 -12.43
C GLY A 216 5.69 5.71 -11.64
N ARG A 217 5.12 6.71 -12.29
CA ARG A 217 4.34 7.79 -11.62
C ARG A 217 3.05 7.34 -10.97
N GLY A 218 2.68 6.07 -11.11
CA GLY A 218 1.54 5.45 -10.46
C GLY A 218 0.25 5.45 -11.25
N SER A 219 -0.80 4.97 -10.59
CA SER A 219 -2.11 4.68 -11.20
C SER A 219 -2.82 5.93 -11.68
N CYS A 220 -2.69 7.04 -10.95
CA CYS A 220 -3.31 8.32 -11.32
C CYS A 220 -2.71 8.87 -12.63
N ALA A 221 -1.39 8.90 -12.73
CA ALA A 221 -0.69 9.36 -13.93
C ALA A 221 -0.98 8.46 -15.14
N ALA A 222 -1.05 7.14 -14.95
CA ALA A 222 -1.37 6.19 -16.00
C ALA A 222 -2.77 6.37 -16.59
N GLN A 223 -3.72 6.89 -15.80
CA GLN A 223 -5.09 7.19 -16.24
C GLN A 223 -5.32 8.69 -16.53
N ALA A 224 -4.25 9.50 -16.58
CA ALA A 224 -4.30 10.95 -16.79
C ALA A 224 -5.24 11.67 -15.78
N VAL A 225 -5.23 11.24 -14.54
CA VAL A 225 -6.00 11.81 -13.42
C VAL A 225 -5.08 12.50 -12.44
N ARG A 226 -5.50 13.67 -11.97
CA ARG A 226 -4.82 14.39 -10.90
C ARG A 226 -5.80 14.68 -9.77
N PRO A 227 -5.91 13.78 -8.77
CA PRO A 227 -6.75 14.04 -7.60
C PRO A 227 -6.21 15.21 -6.78
N GLU A 228 -7.06 15.85 -6.00
CA GLU A 228 -6.69 16.94 -5.09
C GLU A 228 -5.70 16.47 -4.01
N LEU A 229 -5.84 15.21 -3.60
CA LEU A 229 -4.99 14.55 -2.60
C LEU A 229 -4.50 13.20 -3.14
N LEU A 230 -3.20 13.07 -3.31
CA LEU A 230 -2.57 11.80 -3.67
C LEU A 230 -1.64 11.36 -2.53
N VAL A 231 -1.89 10.17 -2.01
CA VAL A 231 -1.03 9.52 -1.02
C VAL A 231 -0.16 8.48 -1.73
N VAL A 232 1.15 8.55 -1.52
CA VAL A 232 2.13 7.58 -2.00
C VAL A 232 2.93 7.03 -0.83
N THR A 233 3.34 5.78 -0.89
CA THR A 233 4.08 5.13 0.19
C THR A 233 5.40 4.54 -0.28
N PHE A 234 6.36 4.46 0.62
CA PHE A 234 7.73 4.08 0.31
C PHE A 234 8.13 2.70 0.87
N GLY A 235 7.18 2.02 1.52
CA GLY A 235 7.39 0.68 2.06
C GLY A 235 7.19 -0.45 1.05
N LYS A 236 6.94 -0.15 -0.21
CA LYS A 236 6.66 -1.13 -1.27
C LYS A 236 7.66 -0.97 -2.42
N ALA A 237 7.29 -0.41 -3.56
CA ALA A 237 8.18 -0.27 -4.72
C ALA A 237 9.50 0.47 -4.43
N PHE A 238 9.50 1.41 -3.50
CA PHE A 238 10.73 2.11 -3.08
C PHE A 238 11.67 1.26 -2.22
N GLY A 239 11.19 0.18 -1.62
CA GLY A 239 12.00 -0.73 -0.78
C GLY A 239 12.45 -0.15 0.56
N VAL A 240 11.84 0.96 1.04
CA VAL A 240 12.24 1.64 2.28
C VAL A 240 11.06 1.68 3.26
N SER A 241 10.61 2.85 3.66
CA SER A 241 9.40 3.08 4.47
C SER A 241 9.03 4.57 4.46
N GLY A 242 7.86 4.90 5.01
CA GLY A 242 7.36 6.26 4.99
C GLY A 242 6.29 6.48 3.93
N ALA A 243 5.84 7.72 3.80
CA ALA A 243 4.84 8.14 2.83
C ALA A 243 4.98 9.63 2.49
N ALA A 244 4.29 10.05 1.44
CA ALA A 244 4.08 11.46 1.15
C ALA A 244 2.64 11.73 0.73
N VAL A 245 2.19 12.93 1.01
CA VAL A 245 0.95 13.51 0.50
C VAL A 245 1.31 14.56 -0.54
N LEU A 246 0.75 14.43 -1.74
CA LEU A 246 0.90 15.37 -2.85
C LEU A 246 -0.40 16.17 -2.97
N CYS A 247 -0.29 17.49 -3.00
CA CYS A 247 -1.42 18.41 -3.06
C CYS A 247 -1.03 19.79 -3.59
N ASP A 248 -1.99 20.72 -3.63
CA ASP A 248 -1.73 22.10 -3.96
C ASP A 248 -1.09 22.89 -2.78
N GLU A 249 -0.70 24.15 -3.02
CA GLU A 249 -0.07 25.02 -2.02
C GLU A 249 -0.99 25.25 -0.80
N ALA A 250 -2.24 25.62 -1.03
CA ALA A 250 -3.16 25.96 0.05
C ALA A 250 -3.47 24.75 0.93
N MET A 251 -3.64 23.58 0.33
CA MET A 251 -3.85 22.31 1.04
C MET A 251 -2.61 21.95 1.86
N ALA A 252 -1.41 22.10 1.29
CA ALA A 252 -0.17 21.82 2.00
C ALA A 252 0.01 22.74 3.21
N ASP A 253 -0.23 24.03 3.04
CA ASP A 253 -0.15 24.99 4.14
C ASP A 253 -1.19 24.70 5.23
N TYR A 254 -2.42 24.32 4.83
CA TYR A 254 -3.44 23.88 5.77
C TYR A 254 -3.00 22.65 6.58
N LEU A 255 -2.48 21.62 5.91
CA LEU A 255 -2.00 20.39 6.57
C LEU A 255 -0.83 20.66 7.52
N LEU A 256 0.08 21.58 7.17
CA LEU A 256 1.15 22.01 8.07
C LEU A 256 0.61 22.65 9.36
N GLN A 257 -0.56 23.27 9.35
CA GLN A 257 -1.16 23.87 10.55
C GLN A 257 -2.02 22.88 11.36
N PHE A 258 -2.68 21.90 10.70
CA PHE A 258 -3.75 21.12 11.33
C PHE A 258 -3.55 19.61 11.32
N ALA A 259 -2.65 19.05 10.51
CA ALA A 259 -2.41 17.61 10.45
C ALA A 259 -1.57 17.15 11.66
N ARG A 260 -2.24 16.61 12.68
CA ARG A 260 -1.62 16.27 13.98
C ARG A 260 -0.45 15.30 13.87
N HIS A 261 -0.56 14.27 13.00
CA HIS A 261 0.54 13.33 12.79
C HIS A 261 1.77 13.98 12.15
N LEU A 262 1.60 15.06 11.39
CA LEU A 262 2.70 15.82 10.84
C LEU A 262 3.34 16.74 11.90
N ILE A 263 2.49 17.38 12.73
CA ILE A 263 2.91 18.37 13.71
C ILE A 263 3.62 17.73 14.91
N TYR A 264 3.09 16.59 15.41
CA TYR A 264 3.49 16.03 16.69
C TYR A 264 4.32 14.76 16.60
N SER A 265 4.38 14.10 15.45
CA SER A 265 5.26 12.94 15.28
C SER A 265 6.70 13.38 15.05
N THR A 266 7.65 12.69 15.64
CA THR A 266 9.06 12.81 15.25
C THR A 266 9.18 12.53 13.76
N ALA A 267 9.89 13.40 13.03
CA ALA A 267 10.10 13.22 11.59
C ALA A 267 10.89 11.93 11.30
N MET A 268 10.75 11.42 10.08
CA MET A 268 11.59 10.29 9.65
C MET A 268 13.08 10.66 9.76
N PRO A 269 13.98 9.70 10.02
CA PRO A 269 15.42 9.98 10.01
C PRO A 269 15.86 10.66 8.71
N PRO A 270 16.70 11.69 8.74
CA PRO A 270 17.21 12.31 7.51
C PRO A 270 17.92 11.32 6.59
N ALA A 271 18.60 10.31 7.16
CA ALA A 271 19.21 9.22 6.40
C ALA A 271 18.20 8.44 5.55
N GLN A 272 16.98 8.27 6.05
CA GLN A 272 15.89 7.66 5.31
C GLN A 272 15.48 8.52 4.11
N ALA A 273 15.39 9.84 4.28
CA ALA A 273 15.09 10.75 3.17
C ALA A 273 16.18 10.71 2.07
N VAL A 274 17.46 10.61 2.47
CA VAL A 274 18.58 10.43 1.52
C VAL A 274 18.45 9.11 0.75
N ALA A 275 18.13 8.00 1.44
CA ALA A 275 17.90 6.71 0.81
C ALA A 275 16.70 6.73 -0.15
N LEU A 276 15.61 7.40 0.24
CA LEU A 276 14.41 7.58 -0.60
C LEU A 276 14.71 8.40 -1.86
N SER A 277 15.54 9.44 -1.75
CA SER A 277 15.98 10.21 -2.92
C SER A 277 16.79 9.36 -3.89
N ALA A 278 17.63 8.46 -3.40
CA ALA A 278 18.35 7.49 -4.24
C ALA A 278 17.39 6.49 -4.89
N ALA A 279 16.41 5.97 -4.15
CA ALA A 279 15.38 5.07 -4.69
C ALA A 279 14.55 5.75 -5.79
N LEU A 280 14.11 6.99 -5.57
CA LEU A 280 13.40 7.79 -6.57
C LEU A 280 14.24 7.98 -7.85
N GLY A 281 15.53 8.27 -7.69
CA GLY A 281 16.44 8.40 -8.80
C GLY A 281 16.57 7.13 -9.65
N ILE A 282 16.51 5.95 -9.03
CA ILE A 282 16.49 4.67 -9.75
C ILE A 282 15.13 4.45 -10.43
N ILE A 283 14.03 4.66 -9.73
CA ILE A 283 12.67 4.44 -10.23
C ILE A 283 12.38 5.24 -11.50
N ARG A 284 12.82 6.49 -11.55
CA ARG A 284 12.59 7.42 -12.68
C ARG A 284 13.43 7.12 -13.92
N ARG A 285 14.47 6.29 -13.84
CA ARG A 285 15.44 6.07 -14.91
C ARG A 285 15.29 4.68 -15.56
N ASP A 286 16.18 4.38 -16.48
CA ASP A 286 16.20 3.14 -17.26
C ASP A 286 16.18 1.89 -16.40
N GLU A 287 16.93 1.88 -15.28
CA GLU A 287 16.93 0.74 -14.36
C GLU A 287 15.54 0.50 -13.77
N GLY A 288 14.84 1.56 -13.35
CA GLY A 288 13.46 1.45 -12.87
C GLY A 288 12.52 0.90 -13.93
N GLN A 289 12.69 1.32 -15.20
CA GLN A 289 11.91 0.78 -16.31
C GLN A 289 12.22 -0.70 -16.54
N GLN A 290 13.49 -1.10 -16.57
CA GLN A 290 13.88 -2.50 -16.69
C GLN A 290 13.26 -3.37 -15.58
N ARG A 291 13.24 -2.89 -14.34
CA ARG A 291 12.62 -3.60 -13.22
C ARG A 291 11.10 -3.73 -13.38
N ARG A 292 10.42 -2.69 -13.85
CA ARG A 292 8.98 -2.76 -14.20
C ARG A 292 8.72 -3.77 -15.29
N ASP A 293 9.54 -3.82 -16.33
CA ASP A 293 9.43 -4.78 -17.45
C ASP A 293 9.62 -6.22 -16.97
N ILE A 294 10.60 -6.46 -16.09
CA ILE A 294 10.81 -7.77 -15.44
C ILE A 294 9.58 -8.15 -14.62
N LEU A 295 9.08 -7.25 -13.77
CA LEU A 295 7.90 -7.50 -12.97
C LEU A 295 6.69 -7.85 -13.85
N ALA A 296 6.44 -7.08 -14.91
CA ALA A 296 5.36 -7.35 -15.86
C ALA A 296 5.51 -8.71 -16.54
N ALA A 297 6.74 -9.11 -16.89
CA ALA A 297 7.02 -10.44 -17.44
C ALA A 297 6.72 -11.56 -16.42
N ARG A 298 7.06 -11.39 -15.13
CA ARG A 298 6.74 -12.36 -14.08
C ARG A 298 5.23 -12.49 -13.85
N ILE A 299 4.50 -11.37 -13.88
CA ILE A 299 3.04 -11.36 -13.76
C ILE A 299 2.41 -12.12 -14.92
N ARG A 300 2.81 -11.84 -16.17
CA ARG A 300 2.31 -12.58 -17.35
C ARG A 300 2.60 -14.07 -17.25
N GLN A 301 3.86 -14.44 -16.96
CA GLN A 301 4.27 -15.84 -16.80
C GLN A 301 3.41 -16.58 -15.76
N PHE A 302 3.17 -15.96 -14.61
CA PHE A 302 2.34 -16.54 -13.57
C PHE A 302 0.90 -16.72 -14.04
N ARG A 303 0.30 -15.69 -14.62
CA ARG A 303 -1.10 -15.73 -15.05
C ARG A 303 -1.34 -16.71 -16.19
N GLU A 304 -0.45 -16.76 -17.17
CA GLU A 304 -0.48 -17.75 -18.25
C GLU A 304 -0.32 -19.17 -17.72
N GLY A 305 0.61 -19.37 -16.78
CA GLY A 305 0.83 -20.66 -16.13
C GLY A 305 -0.33 -21.10 -15.25
N MET A 306 -1.16 -20.21 -14.72
CA MET A 306 -2.34 -20.54 -13.91
C MET A 306 -3.59 -20.95 -14.75
N GLY A 307 -3.53 -20.83 -16.07
CA GLY A 307 -4.71 -20.97 -16.94
C GLY A 307 -5.57 -22.23 -16.79
N GLU A 308 -5.01 -23.33 -16.27
CA GLU A 308 -5.69 -24.61 -16.07
C GLU A 308 -5.94 -24.95 -14.59
N VAL A 309 -5.53 -24.08 -13.65
CA VAL A 309 -5.66 -24.34 -12.22
C VAL A 309 -7.06 -23.94 -11.73
N SER A 310 -7.76 -24.84 -11.06
CA SER A 310 -9.14 -24.66 -10.55
C SER A 310 -9.25 -23.71 -9.34
N LEU A 311 -8.16 -23.07 -8.92
CA LEU A 311 -8.16 -22.08 -7.84
C LEU A 311 -8.70 -20.72 -8.34
N GLY A 312 -9.48 -20.04 -7.52
CA GLY A 312 -10.10 -18.76 -7.85
C GLY A 312 -9.09 -17.61 -7.99
N LEU A 313 -8.42 -17.53 -9.15
CA LEU A 313 -7.54 -16.37 -9.48
C LEU A 313 -8.41 -15.15 -9.77
N THR A 314 -8.08 -14.01 -9.16
CA THR A 314 -8.77 -12.73 -9.45
C THR A 314 -8.28 -12.11 -10.76
N ASP A 315 -9.00 -11.10 -11.27
CA ASP A 315 -8.62 -10.38 -12.50
C ASP A 315 -7.48 -9.37 -12.30
N SER A 316 -6.65 -9.56 -11.28
CA SER A 316 -5.51 -8.68 -11.02
C SER A 316 -4.45 -8.77 -12.11
N VAL A 317 -4.06 -7.62 -12.62
CA VAL A 317 -2.90 -7.45 -13.53
C VAL A 317 -1.69 -6.83 -12.81
N SER A 318 -1.80 -6.64 -11.50
CA SER A 318 -0.74 -6.04 -10.66
C SER A 318 0.22 -7.09 -10.10
N ALA A 319 1.21 -6.62 -9.34
CA ALA A 319 2.13 -7.48 -8.59
C ALA A 319 1.43 -8.38 -7.55
N ILE A 320 0.22 -8.02 -7.14
CA ILE A 320 -0.59 -8.74 -6.17
C ILE A 320 -1.47 -9.74 -6.92
N GLN A 321 -1.30 -11.03 -6.65
CA GLN A 321 -2.01 -12.14 -7.31
C GLN A 321 -2.74 -12.97 -6.26
N PRO A 322 -3.98 -12.61 -5.89
CA PRO A 322 -4.74 -13.35 -4.90
C PRO A 322 -5.31 -14.64 -5.49
N LEU A 323 -5.21 -15.72 -4.71
CA LEU A 323 -5.89 -17.00 -4.98
C LEU A 323 -6.99 -17.19 -3.94
N ILE A 324 -8.24 -17.05 -4.34
CA ILE A 324 -9.40 -17.20 -3.46
C ILE A 324 -9.60 -18.69 -3.16
N VAL A 325 -9.49 -19.05 -1.90
CA VAL A 325 -9.67 -20.44 -1.41
C VAL A 325 -11.00 -20.61 -0.70
N GLY A 326 -11.52 -19.52 -0.12
CA GLY A 326 -12.81 -19.45 0.57
C GLY A 326 -12.72 -19.78 2.06
N ASP A 327 -12.24 -20.95 2.41
CA ASP A 327 -12.16 -21.46 3.79
C ASP A 327 -10.80 -21.18 4.46
N ASN A 328 -10.82 -20.88 5.75
CA ASN A 328 -9.60 -20.53 6.54
C ASN A 328 -8.63 -21.71 6.64
N ALA A 329 -9.14 -22.91 6.97
CA ALA A 329 -8.30 -24.09 7.14
C ALA A 329 -7.66 -24.52 5.82
N ARG A 330 -8.42 -24.47 4.72
CA ARG A 330 -7.89 -24.73 3.38
C ARG A 330 -6.81 -23.75 2.97
N ALA A 331 -7.00 -22.44 3.25
CA ALA A 331 -5.99 -21.42 2.95
C ALA A 331 -4.71 -21.62 3.77
N LEU A 332 -4.84 -21.97 5.05
CA LEU A 332 -3.70 -22.32 5.90
C LEU A 332 -2.96 -23.57 5.42
N ASN A 333 -3.71 -24.61 5.05
CA ASN A 333 -3.13 -25.85 4.53
C ASN A 333 -2.34 -25.60 3.24
N LEU A 334 -2.90 -24.84 2.30
CA LEU A 334 -2.22 -24.50 1.06
C LEU A 334 -0.95 -23.67 1.30
N ALA A 335 -0.99 -22.71 2.24
CA ALA A 335 0.19 -21.95 2.65
C ALA A 335 1.28 -22.84 3.27
N CYS A 336 0.88 -23.85 4.06
CA CYS A 336 1.80 -24.83 4.65
C CYS A 336 2.49 -25.67 3.56
N ARG A 337 1.73 -26.23 2.63
CA ARG A 337 2.26 -27.03 1.51
C ARG A 337 3.20 -26.23 0.60
N LEU A 338 2.87 -24.97 0.31
CA LEU A 338 3.79 -24.08 -0.42
C LEU A 338 5.11 -23.93 0.33
N ARG A 339 5.04 -23.75 1.64
CA ARG A 339 6.23 -23.61 2.50
C ARG A 339 7.06 -24.88 2.48
N ASP A 340 6.44 -26.06 2.62
CA ASP A 340 7.12 -27.36 2.56
C ASP A 340 7.81 -27.58 1.21
N ALA A 341 7.26 -26.99 0.15
CA ALA A 341 7.84 -26.98 -1.19
C ALA A 341 8.86 -25.84 -1.44
N GLY A 342 9.24 -25.08 -0.42
CA GLY A 342 10.22 -24.01 -0.52
C GLY A 342 9.68 -22.66 -1.00
N CYS A 343 8.36 -22.47 -1.00
CA CYS A 343 7.69 -21.21 -1.39
C CYS A 343 6.96 -20.60 -0.19
N TRP A 344 7.30 -19.39 0.20
CA TRP A 344 6.63 -18.68 1.28
C TRP A 344 5.47 -17.84 0.76
N ALA A 345 4.25 -18.21 1.13
CA ALA A 345 3.04 -17.47 0.83
C ALA A 345 2.21 -17.27 2.09
N THR A 346 1.50 -16.14 2.19
CA THR A 346 0.71 -15.78 3.37
C THR A 346 -0.77 -15.99 3.11
N ALA A 347 -1.43 -16.76 4.00
CA ALA A 347 -2.87 -16.89 4.02
C ALA A 347 -3.51 -15.66 4.68
N ILE A 348 -4.37 -14.97 3.93
CA ILE A 348 -5.17 -13.84 4.41
C ILE A 348 -6.56 -14.35 4.75
N ARG A 349 -7.04 -13.99 5.95
CA ARG A 349 -8.28 -14.49 6.54
C ARG A 349 -9.09 -13.34 7.13
N PRO A 350 -10.37 -13.54 7.43
CA PRO A 350 -11.16 -12.58 8.18
C PRO A 350 -10.45 -12.15 9.50
N PRO A 351 -10.58 -10.89 9.93
CA PRO A 351 -11.39 -9.82 9.37
C PRO A 351 -10.71 -9.00 8.27
N THR A 352 -9.48 -9.34 7.85
CA THR A 352 -8.76 -8.62 6.79
C THR A 352 -9.48 -8.72 5.44
N VAL A 353 -10.13 -9.84 5.19
CA VAL A 353 -11.02 -10.11 4.05
C VAL A 353 -12.37 -10.59 4.57
N PRO A 354 -13.45 -10.51 3.77
CA PRO A 354 -14.77 -11.01 4.18
C PRO A 354 -14.78 -12.49 4.55
N VAL A 355 -15.74 -12.90 5.40
CA VAL A 355 -15.98 -14.31 5.72
C VAL A 355 -16.28 -15.09 4.43
N GLY A 356 -15.70 -16.26 4.27
CA GLY A 356 -15.84 -17.09 3.07
C GLY A 356 -14.96 -16.65 1.89
N SER A 357 -14.04 -15.70 2.09
CA SER A 357 -13.12 -15.23 1.05
C SER A 357 -11.65 -15.32 1.47
N ALA A 358 -11.32 -16.27 2.36
CA ALA A 358 -9.93 -16.55 2.72
C ALA A 358 -9.12 -16.89 1.46
N ARG A 359 -7.91 -16.38 1.39
CA ARG A 359 -7.08 -16.44 0.18
C ARG A 359 -5.60 -16.56 0.50
N LEU A 360 -4.83 -17.02 -0.46
CA LEU A 360 -3.41 -16.73 -0.50
C LEU A 360 -3.22 -15.40 -1.22
N ARG A 361 -2.50 -14.49 -0.62
CA ARG A 361 -2.08 -13.25 -1.26
C ARG A 361 -0.65 -13.43 -1.74
N LEU A 362 -0.51 -13.86 -2.98
CA LEU A 362 0.79 -13.95 -3.62
C LEU A 362 1.24 -12.58 -4.10
N THR A 363 2.53 -12.28 -3.96
CA THR A 363 3.15 -11.09 -4.52
C THR A 363 4.32 -11.47 -5.39
N LEU A 364 4.37 -10.90 -6.57
CA LEU A 364 5.47 -11.04 -7.51
C LEU A 364 6.33 -9.79 -7.47
N THR A 365 7.63 -9.96 -7.67
CA THR A 365 8.59 -8.86 -7.63
C THR A 365 9.57 -8.95 -8.80
N ALA A 366 10.22 -7.84 -9.13
CA ALA A 366 11.30 -7.82 -10.12
C ALA A 366 12.54 -8.62 -9.69
N ALA A 367 12.63 -8.98 -8.40
CA ALA A 367 13.71 -9.84 -7.89
C ALA A 367 13.47 -11.33 -8.17
N HIS A 368 12.25 -11.75 -8.50
CA HIS A 368 11.97 -13.13 -8.89
C HIS A 368 12.54 -13.46 -10.27
N HIS A 369 13.10 -14.67 -10.40
CA HIS A 369 13.52 -15.23 -11.67
C HIS A 369 12.41 -16.07 -12.31
N THR A 370 12.57 -16.44 -13.57
CA THR A 370 11.64 -17.32 -14.29
C THR A 370 11.44 -18.65 -13.57
N GLU A 371 12.52 -19.22 -13.06
CA GLU A 371 12.53 -20.50 -12.35
C GLU A 371 11.75 -20.45 -11.04
N ASP A 372 11.72 -19.29 -10.37
CA ASP A 372 10.96 -19.10 -9.15
C ASP A 372 9.44 -19.19 -9.42
N ILE A 373 9.01 -18.56 -10.50
CA ILE A 373 7.60 -18.60 -10.93
C ILE A 373 7.22 -20.02 -11.38
N ASN A 374 8.09 -20.70 -12.13
CA ASN A 374 7.87 -22.10 -12.51
C ASN A 374 7.72 -22.99 -11.27
N ARG A 375 8.59 -22.83 -10.27
CA ARG A 375 8.51 -23.57 -9.00
C ARG A 375 7.19 -23.33 -8.27
N LEU A 376 6.73 -22.08 -8.19
CA LEU A 376 5.44 -21.74 -7.60
C LEU A 376 4.29 -22.42 -8.34
N LEU A 377 4.29 -22.38 -9.69
CA LEU A 377 3.28 -22.98 -10.54
C LEU A 377 3.24 -24.50 -10.39
N GLU A 378 4.38 -25.19 -10.37
CA GLU A 378 4.47 -26.64 -10.14
C GLU A 378 3.73 -27.06 -8.87
N VAL A 379 3.93 -26.31 -7.76
CA VAL A 379 3.26 -26.62 -6.49
C VAL A 379 1.76 -26.36 -6.57
N LEU A 380 1.34 -25.29 -7.25
CA LEU A 380 -0.07 -24.94 -7.40
C LEU A 380 -0.81 -25.93 -8.32
N HIS A 381 -0.18 -26.40 -9.39
CA HIS A 381 -0.74 -27.42 -10.28
C HIS A 381 -0.92 -28.78 -9.59
N GLY A 382 0.05 -29.22 -8.77
CA GLY A 382 -0.08 -30.43 -7.97
C GLY A 382 -1.20 -30.41 -6.92
N HIS A 383 -2.01 -29.34 -6.90
CA HIS A 383 -3.19 -29.17 -6.06
C HIS A 383 -4.52 -29.33 -6.78
N SER A 384 -4.49 -29.35 -8.10
CA SER A 384 -5.68 -29.44 -8.92
C SER A 384 -6.13 -30.91 -9.11
N GLU A 385 -5.34 -31.84 -8.59
CA GLU A 385 -5.67 -33.27 -8.48
C GLU A 385 -6.17 -33.63 -7.06
#